data_0a20ee6e00a4918a15be2f9d163ed6c3
#
_entry.id   0a20ee6e00a4918a15be2f9d163ed6c3
#
_cell.length_a   1.000
_cell.length_b   1.000
_cell.length_c   1.000
_cell.angle_alpha   90.00
_cell.angle_beta   90.00
_cell.angle_gamma   90.00
#
_symmetry.space_group_name_H-M   'P 1'
#
loop_
_entity.id
_entity.type
_entity.pdbx_description
1 polymer ?
#
loop_
_entity_poly.entity_id
_entity_poly.type
_entity_poly.pdbx_seq_one_letter_code
_entity_poly.pdbx_strand_id
1 'polypeptide(L)'
;MTAAASAGRLLLAVFAVAVFVFAQAAGEDNAFMPKGGRALLLDLLGVPPDQTELRAIAQARRTEPEWRDFVAARKSALTERELATLTAYLAVNMPMSEDAVKRGNLASALPPDGRDLAWSGCQPCHSLFASHLTQRRQVQGWRNMFLSPFHRELKMSPQEREEFARYSALNMPMKIEDVPPDLRF
;
A
#
# COMPACT_ATOMS: atom_id res chain seq x y z
N MET A 1 44.12 0.69 -36.78
CA MET A 1 42.98 -0.20 -36.45
C MET A 1 42.58 -0.02 -35.01
N THR A 2 41.95 1.13 -34.62
CA THR A 2 41.54 1.41 -33.22
C THR A 2 40.36 2.38 -33.14
N ALA A 3 39.32 2.20 -33.98
CA ALA A 3 38.15 3.10 -33.95
C ALA A 3 36.81 2.39 -33.69
N ALA A 4 36.78 1.09 -33.45
CA ALA A 4 35.53 0.33 -33.31
C ALA A 4 35.08 0.03 -31.85
N ALA A 5 35.89 0.35 -30.82
CA ALA A 5 35.60 0.00 -29.43
C ALA A 5 34.80 1.06 -28.64
N SER A 6 34.69 2.29 -29.13
CA SER A 6 34.05 3.41 -28.40
C SER A 6 32.54 3.49 -28.62
N ALA A 7 32.02 3.06 -29.76
CA ALA A 7 30.57 3.15 -30.06
C ALA A 7 29.69 2.18 -29.27
N GLY A 8 30.24 0.98 -28.97
CA GLY A 8 29.47 -0.04 -28.21
C GLY A 8 29.24 0.29 -26.74
N ARG A 9 30.15 1.03 -26.10
CA ARG A 9 30.02 1.42 -24.69
C ARG A 9 29.02 2.56 -24.47
N LEU A 10 28.89 3.47 -25.46
CA LEU A 10 27.92 4.57 -25.37
C LEU A 10 26.47 4.09 -25.52
N LEU A 11 26.22 3.08 -26.37
CA LEU A 11 24.90 2.50 -26.57
C LEU A 11 24.42 1.69 -25.36
N LEU A 12 25.32 0.99 -24.67
CA LEU A 12 24.98 0.24 -23.45
C LEU A 12 24.64 1.18 -22.27
N ALA A 13 25.31 2.34 -22.15
CA ALA A 13 25.02 3.30 -21.10
C ALA A 13 23.67 4.00 -21.31
N VAL A 14 23.29 4.29 -22.55
CA VAL A 14 21.99 4.92 -22.87
C VAL A 14 20.83 3.92 -22.64
N PHE A 15 21.04 2.64 -22.93
CA PHE A 15 20.01 1.62 -22.69
C PHE A 15 19.80 1.35 -21.20
N ALA A 16 20.85 1.39 -20.37
CA ALA A 16 20.75 1.23 -18.92
C ALA A 16 19.99 2.38 -18.25
N VAL A 17 20.18 3.61 -18.71
CA VAL A 17 19.46 4.80 -18.19
C VAL A 17 18.00 4.77 -18.62
N ALA A 18 17.67 4.33 -19.84
CA ALA A 18 16.29 4.22 -20.30
C ALA A 18 15.47 3.17 -19.52
N VAL A 19 16.09 2.03 -19.15
CA VAL A 19 15.42 1.00 -18.35
C VAL A 19 15.16 1.47 -16.91
N PHE A 20 16.01 2.31 -16.34
CA PHE A 20 15.80 2.84 -14.98
C PHE A 20 14.64 3.86 -14.90
N VAL A 21 14.40 4.63 -15.97
CA VAL A 21 13.31 5.62 -16.02
C VAL A 21 11.94 4.95 -16.16
N PHE A 22 11.85 3.80 -16.83
CA PHE A 22 10.58 3.06 -16.95
C PHE A 22 10.17 2.29 -15.68
N ALA A 23 11.10 1.98 -14.78
CA ALA A 23 10.77 1.26 -13.54
C ALA A 23 10.17 2.16 -12.44
N GLN A 24 10.24 3.47 -12.55
CA GLN A 24 9.67 4.42 -11.58
C GLN A 24 8.24 4.89 -11.93
N ALA A 25 7.77 4.71 -13.16
CA ALA A 25 6.45 5.16 -13.59
C ALA A 25 5.28 4.26 -13.16
N ALA A 26 5.54 3.06 -12.62
CA ALA A 26 4.49 2.10 -12.27
C ALA A 26 3.90 2.28 -10.84
N GLY A 27 4.26 3.34 -10.12
CA GLY A 27 3.89 3.55 -8.72
C GLY A 27 2.94 4.72 -8.43
N GLU A 28 2.50 5.48 -9.42
CA GLU A 28 1.83 6.78 -9.20
C GLU A 28 0.32 6.81 -9.49
N ASP A 29 -0.23 5.81 -10.16
CA ASP A 29 -1.64 5.85 -10.63
C ASP A 29 -2.66 5.97 -9.49
N ASN A 30 -2.33 5.57 -8.27
CA ASN A 30 -3.18 5.66 -7.08
C ASN A 30 -2.68 6.68 -6.03
N ALA A 31 -1.70 7.52 -6.37
CA ALA A 31 -1.07 8.47 -5.43
C ALA A 31 -2.05 9.54 -4.91
N PHE A 32 -3.14 9.80 -5.64
CA PHE A 32 -4.21 10.71 -5.22
C PHE A 32 -5.05 10.16 -4.06
N MET A 33 -5.05 8.83 -3.84
CA MET A 33 -5.73 8.21 -2.73
C MET A 33 -4.95 8.39 -1.42
N PRO A 34 -5.63 8.45 -0.25
CA PRO A 34 -4.96 8.48 1.04
C PRO A 34 -3.95 7.33 1.17
N LYS A 35 -2.79 7.61 1.75
CA LYS A 35 -1.75 6.59 1.94
C LYS A 35 -2.28 5.40 2.72
N GLY A 36 -1.97 4.21 2.25
CA GLY A 36 -2.24 2.97 2.97
C GLY A 36 -1.20 2.69 4.06
N GLY A 37 -1.48 1.72 4.91
CA GLY A 37 -0.65 1.45 6.08
C GLY A 37 0.76 0.98 5.76
N ARG A 38 0.96 0.24 4.65
CA ARG A 38 2.30 -0.15 4.18
C ARG A 38 3.14 1.06 3.82
N ALA A 39 2.57 1.98 3.05
CA ALA A 39 3.26 3.21 2.66
C ALA A 39 3.60 4.06 3.87
N LEU A 40 2.66 4.24 4.81
CA LEU A 40 2.87 4.97 6.06
C LEU A 40 3.95 4.34 6.95
N LEU A 41 4.01 2.99 7.02
CA LEU A 41 5.07 2.29 7.75
C LEU A 41 6.45 2.57 7.15
N LEU A 42 6.57 2.48 5.83
CA LEU A 42 7.85 2.72 5.15
C LEU A 42 8.29 4.17 5.29
N ASP A 43 7.38 5.13 5.19
CA ASP A 43 7.68 6.55 5.45
C ASP A 43 8.16 6.79 6.89
N LEU A 44 7.52 6.13 7.86
CA LEU A 44 7.90 6.23 9.28
C LEU A 44 9.32 5.73 9.54
N LEU A 45 9.74 4.70 8.81
CA LEU A 45 11.07 4.06 8.95
C LEU A 45 12.15 4.73 8.09
N GLY A 46 11.79 5.72 7.28
CA GLY A 46 12.73 6.49 6.44
C GLY A 46 13.05 5.86 5.10
N VAL A 47 13.89 6.54 4.31
CA VAL A 47 14.31 6.13 2.98
C VAL A 47 15.85 6.07 2.92
N PRO A 48 16.45 4.87 2.80
CA PRO A 48 15.84 3.54 2.85
C PRO A 48 15.29 3.21 4.25
N PRO A 49 14.28 2.33 4.36
CA PRO A 49 13.70 1.99 5.66
C PRO A 49 14.70 1.24 6.54
N ASP A 50 14.71 1.56 7.84
CA ASP A 50 15.52 0.83 8.83
C ASP A 50 15.11 -0.65 8.87
N GLN A 51 15.99 -1.51 8.36
CA GLN A 51 15.74 -2.95 8.23
C GLN A 51 15.67 -3.66 9.58
N THR A 52 16.37 -3.16 10.60
CA THR A 52 16.38 -3.75 11.96
C THR A 52 15.03 -3.47 12.62
N GLU A 53 14.57 -2.22 12.56
CA GLU A 53 13.28 -1.84 13.12
C GLU A 53 12.12 -2.48 12.33
N LEU A 54 12.19 -2.50 11.00
CA LEU A 54 11.19 -3.16 10.15
C LEU A 54 11.04 -4.64 10.50
N ARG A 55 12.16 -5.36 10.73
CA ARG A 55 12.14 -6.76 11.15
C ARG A 55 11.52 -6.93 12.53
N ALA A 56 11.87 -6.08 13.48
CA ALA A 56 11.28 -6.09 14.81
C ALA A 56 9.75 -5.87 14.79
N ILE A 57 9.28 -4.94 13.96
CA ILE A 57 7.86 -4.68 13.74
C ILE A 57 7.19 -5.91 13.09
N ALA A 58 7.77 -6.46 12.02
CA ALA A 58 7.23 -7.60 11.30
C ALA A 58 7.05 -8.85 12.17
N GLN A 59 7.84 -9.00 13.23
CA GLN A 59 7.78 -10.13 14.17
C GLN A 59 6.95 -9.83 15.43
N ALA A 60 6.62 -8.57 15.68
CA ALA A 60 5.96 -8.17 16.92
C ALA A 60 4.50 -8.62 16.95
N ARG A 61 4.08 -9.18 18.09
CA ARG A 61 2.68 -9.50 18.38
C ARG A 61 2.15 -8.47 19.38
N ARG A 62 1.26 -7.61 18.91
CA ARG A 62 0.62 -6.56 19.72
C ARG A 62 -0.86 -6.47 19.41
N THR A 63 -1.62 -6.03 20.39
CA THR A 63 -3.02 -5.63 20.22
C THR A 63 -3.11 -4.29 19.46
N GLU A 64 -4.28 -3.95 18.96
CA GLU A 64 -4.49 -2.67 18.25
C GLU A 64 -4.19 -1.44 19.12
N PRO A 65 -4.62 -1.37 20.40
CA PRO A 65 -4.20 -0.28 21.31
C PRO A 65 -2.67 -0.18 21.49
N GLU A 66 -1.98 -1.29 21.67
CA GLU A 66 -0.51 -1.32 21.79
C GLU A 66 0.18 -0.87 20.51
N TRP A 67 -0.38 -1.18 19.33
CA TRP A 67 0.10 -0.65 18.05
C TRP A 67 -0.12 0.86 17.95
N ARG A 68 -1.27 1.35 18.42
CA ARG A 68 -1.56 2.78 18.44
C ARG A 68 -0.52 3.53 19.30
N ASP A 69 -0.27 3.05 20.52
CA ASP A 69 0.72 3.64 21.44
C ASP A 69 2.12 3.59 20.82
N PHE A 70 2.48 2.47 20.20
CA PHE A 70 3.76 2.30 19.52
C PHE A 70 3.97 3.31 18.38
N VAL A 71 2.96 3.56 17.55
CA VAL A 71 3.04 4.55 16.46
C VAL A 71 3.07 5.97 17.02
N ALA A 72 2.19 6.29 17.97
CA ALA A 72 2.10 7.61 18.58
C ALA A 72 3.41 8.04 19.30
N ALA A 73 4.11 7.09 19.94
CA ALA A 73 5.38 7.35 20.62
C ALA A 73 6.52 7.80 19.69
N ARG A 74 6.41 7.57 18.39
CA ARG A 74 7.45 7.92 17.38
C ARG A 74 7.46 9.39 16.97
N LYS A 75 6.62 10.24 17.58
CA LYS A 75 6.54 11.68 17.30
C LYS A 75 6.48 12.00 15.79
N SER A 76 5.86 11.12 15.02
CA SER A 76 5.69 11.32 13.58
C SER A 76 4.70 12.46 13.31
N ALA A 77 4.86 13.15 12.19
CA ALA A 77 3.92 14.18 11.73
C ALA A 77 2.63 13.58 11.14
N LEU A 78 2.23 12.36 11.57
CA LEU A 78 1.02 11.70 11.11
C LEU A 78 -0.22 12.43 11.62
N THR A 79 -1.17 12.63 10.73
CA THR A 79 -2.53 13.02 11.11
C THR A 79 -3.22 11.90 11.90
N GLU A 80 -4.29 12.22 12.64
CA GLU A 80 -5.08 11.19 13.37
C GLU A 80 -5.59 10.09 12.44
N ARG A 81 -5.94 10.42 11.20
CA ARG A 81 -6.37 9.45 10.19
C ARG A 81 -5.24 8.52 9.78
N GLU A 82 -4.07 9.07 9.49
CA GLU A 82 -2.89 8.27 9.12
C GLU A 82 -2.41 7.38 10.28
N LEU A 83 -2.43 7.91 11.50
CA LEU A 83 -2.15 7.14 12.70
C LEU A 83 -3.12 5.96 12.83
N ALA A 84 -4.42 6.19 12.67
CA ALA A 84 -5.43 5.13 12.71
C ALA A 84 -5.24 4.12 11.56
N THR A 85 -4.92 4.60 10.35
CA THR A 85 -4.69 3.75 9.17
C THR A 85 -3.47 2.84 9.37
N LEU A 86 -2.34 3.40 9.85
CA LEU A 86 -1.15 2.62 10.15
C LEU A 86 -1.38 1.62 11.28
N THR A 87 -2.06 2.05 12.35
CA THR A 87 -2.43 1.19 13.47
C THR A 87 -3.27 -0.01 13.01
N ALA A 88 -4.30 0.22 12.20
CA ALA A 88 -5.17 -0.82 11.66
C ALA A 88 -4.39 -1.81 10.79
N TYR A 89 -3.50 -1.30 9.93
CA TYR A 89 -2.62 -2.13 9.09
C TYR A 89 -1.73 -3.05 9.92
N LEU A 90 -1.07 -2.51 10.94
CA LEU A 90 -0.19 -3.29 11.82
C LEU A 90 -0.98 -4.34 12.60
N ALA A 91 -2.17 -4.01 13.10
CA ALA A 91 -3.02 -4.93 13.83
C ALA A 91 -3.54 -6.10 12.99
N VAL A 92 -3.77 -5.87 11.68
CA VAL A 92 -4.23 -6.90 10.74
C VAL A 92 -3.08 -7.77 10.23
N ASN A 93 -1.92 -7.16 9.99
CA ASN A 93 -0.85 -7.79 9.20
C ASN A 93 0.33 -8.31 10.04
N MET A 94 0.41 -7.96 11.32
CA MET A 94 1.51 -8.41 12.19
C MET A 94 1.02 -9.39 13.27
N PRO A 95 1.82 -10.42 13.62
CA PRO A 95 3.13 -10.71 13.05
C PRO A 95 3.03 -11.37 11.66
N MET A 96 4.02 -11.10 10.82
CA MET A 96 4.19 -11.81 9.56
C MET A 96 4.67 -13.25 9.79
N SER A 97 4.46 -14.12 8.80
CA SER A 97 5.02 -15.47 8.85
C SER A 97 6.55 -15.44 8.86
N GLU A 98 7.16 -16.43 9.53
CA GLU A 98 8.63 -16.53 9.59
C GLU A 98 9.26 -16.58 8.19
N ASP A 99 8.64 -17.29 7.24
CA ASP A 99 9.14 -17.40 5.88
C ASP A 99 9.11 -16.06 5.14
N ALA A 100 8.08 -15.24 5.38
CA ALA A 100 8.02 -13.89 4.84
C ALA A 100 9.12 -12.98 5.43
N VAL A 101 9.38 -13.09 6.74
CA VAL A 101 10.42 -12.31 7.43
C VAL A 101 11.83 -12.72 7.02
N LYS A 102 12.05 -13.97 6.64
CA LYS A 102 13.35 -14.49 6.16
C LYS A 102 13.70 -14.05 4.73
N ARG A 103 12.75 -13.52 3.96
CA ARG A 103 13.02 -13.05 2.59
C ARG A 103 14.00 -11.87 2.59
N GLY A 104 14.86 -11.81 1.59
CA GLY A 104 15.98 -10.85 1.54
C GLY A 104 15.57 -9.37 1.54
N ASN A 105 14.43 -9.02 0.92
CA ASN A 105 13.88 -7.67 0.95
C ASN A 105 12.54 -7.67 1.70
N LEU A 106 12.60 -7.35 3.00
CA LEU A 106 11.42 -7.36 3.86
C LEU A 106 10.41 -6.24 3.48
N ALA A 107 10.87 -5.09 3.02
CA ALA A 107 10.00 -4.00 2.61
C ALA A 107 9.08 -4.40 1.43
N SER A 108 9.61 -5.16 0.47
CA SER A 108 8.80 -5.70 -0.64
C SER A 108 7.97 -6.92 -0.26
N ALA A 109 8.29 -7.57 0.87
CA ALA A 109 7.54 -8.72 1.38
C ALA A 109 6.38 -8.31 2.32
N LEU A 110 6.27 -7.03 2.67
CA LEU A 110 5.14 -6.52 3.45
C LEU A 110 3.81 -6.81 2.71
N PRO A 111 2.75 -7.21 3.44
CA PRO A 111 1.42 -7.39 2.85
C PRO A 111 0.94 -6.10 2.14
N PRO A 112 0.16 -6.24 1.04
CA PRO A 112 -0.44 -5.09 0.40
C PRO A 112 -1.35 -4.35 1.39
N ASP A 113 -1.37 -3.03 1.33
CA ASP A 113 -2.28 -2.24 2.14
C ASP A 113 -3.63 -2.01 1.46
N GLY A 114 -4.58 -1.40 2.18
CA GLY A 114 -5.93 -1.21 1.68
C GLY A 114 -6.01 -0.33 0.45
N ARG A 115 -5.07 0.62 0.21
CA ARG A 115 -4.98 1.40 -1.02
C ARG A 115 -4.59 0.53 -2.20
N ASP A 116 -3.57 -0.31 -2.04
CA ASP A 116 -3.12 -1.23 -3.06
C ASP A 116 -4.23 -2.24 -3.43
N LEU A 117 -4.91 -2.77 -2.40
CA LEU A 117 -6.01 -3.72 -2.58
C LEU A 117 -7.22 -3.10 -3.29
N ALA A 118 -7.58 -1.85 -2.96
CA ALA A 118 -8.66 -1.14 -3.64
C ALA A 118 -8.30 -0.91 -5.11
N TRP A 119 -7.09 -0.40 -5.38
CA TRP A 119 -6.66 -0.11 -6.74
C TRP A 119 -6.56 -1.38 -7.59
N SER A 120 -5.80 -2.37 -7.14
CA SER A 120 -5.56 -3.59 -7.92
C SER A 120 -6.77 -4.53 -8.01
N GLY A 121 -7.62 -4.56 -6.98
CA GLY A 121 -8.73 -5.49 -6.89
C GLY A 121 -10.06 -4.96 -7.46
N CYS A 122 -10.31 -3.65 -7.41
CA CYS A 122 -11.61 -3.09 -7.81
C CYS A 122 -11.56 -2.38 -9.17
N GLN A 123 -10.52 -1.57 -9.44
CA GLN A 123 -10.38 -0.78 -10.66
C GLN A 123 -10.48 -1.59 -11.97
N PRO A 124 -9.97 -2.84 -12.07
CA PRO A 124 -10.05 -3.58 -13.31
C PRO A 124 -11.48 -3.95 -13.78
N CYS A 125 -12.45 -3.96 -12.87
CA CYS A 125 -13.81 -4.42 -13.17
C CYS A 125 -14.82 -3.29 -13.33
N HIS A 126 -14.65 -2.19 -12.58
CA HIS A 126 -15.54 -1.03 -12.64
C HIS A 126 -14.85 0.20 -12.02
N SER A 127 -15.38 1.38 -12.33
CA SER A 127 -14.87 2.63 -11.77
C SER A 127 -14.85 2.59 -10.23
N LEU A 128 -13.70 2.95 -9.65
CA LEU A 128 -13.59 3.15 -8.21
C LEU A 128 -14.39 4.36 -7.71
N PHE A 129 -14.58 5.38 -8.53
CA PHE A 129 -15.20 6.64 -8.12
C PHE A 129 -16.56 6.41 -7.47
N ALA A 130 -17.51 5.85 -8.22
CA ALA A 130 -18.86 5.63 -7.73
C ALA A 130 -19.00 4.48 -6.73
N SER A 131 -18.14 3.46 -6.85
CA SER A 131 -18.26 2.20 -6.09
C SER A 131 -17.48 2.19 -4.77
N HIS A 132 -16.42 3.00 -4.67
CA HIS A 132 -15.53 3.00 -3.52
C HIS A 132 -15.20 4.42 -3.01
N LEU A 133 -14.61 5.28 -3.85
CA LEU A 133 -14.02 6.55 -3.42
C LEU A 133 -15.04 7.52 -2.80
N THR A 134 -16.29 7.50 -3.27
CA THR A 134 -17.37 8.36 -2.78
C THR A 134 -18.27 7.71 -1.73
N GLN A 135 -18.02 6.45 -1.38
CA GLN A 135 -18.89 5.69 -0.49
C GLN A 135 -18.51 5.84 0.98
N ARG A 136 -19.49 6.20 1.82
CA ARG A 136 -19.34 6.20 3.29
C ARG A 136 -19.91 4.91 3.86
N ARG A 137 -19.06 4.05 4.38
CA ARG A 137 -19.49 2.81 5.07
C ARG A 137 -18.62 2.57 6.31
N GLN A 138 -19.22 1.94 7.31
CA GLN A 138 -18.47 1.37 8.44
C GLN A 138 -17.73 0.10 8.00
N VAL A 139 -16.76 -0.36 8.79
CA VAL A 139 -15.96 -1.57 8.53
C VAL A 139 -16.86 -2.76 8.15
N GLN A 140 -17.94 -2.99 8.90
CA GLN A 140 -18.87 -4.10 8.62
C GLN A 140 -19.53 -3.95 7.25
N GLY A 141 -19.88 -2.74 6.82
CA GLY A 141 -20.45 -2.50 5.50
C GLY A 141 -19.48 -2.84 4.37
N TRP A 142 -18.19 -2.55 4.57
CA TRP A 142 -17.15 -2.94 3.62
C TRP A 142 -16.89 -4.45 3.61
N ARG A 143 -16.89 -5.12 4.78
CA ARG A 143 -16.82 -6.60 4.85
C ARG A 143 -17.97 -7.26 4.12
N ASN A 144 -19.20 -6.76 4.29
CA ASN A 144 -20.40 -7.31 3.66
C ASN A 144 -20.36 -7.23 2.13
N MET A 145 -19.60 -6.33 1.55
CA MET A 145 -19.41 -6.26 0.10
C MET A 145 -18.91 -7.60 -0.48
N PHE A 146 -18.01 -8.28 0.25
CA PHE A 146 -17.45 -9.57 -0.17
C PHE A 146 -18.44 -10.75 -0.07
N LEU A 147 -19.65 -10.54 0.46
CA LEU A 147 -20.70 -11.56 0.48
C LEU A 147 -21.47 -11.62 -0.86
N SER A 148 -21.40 -10.56 -1.69
CA SER A 148 -22.06 -10.57 -2.99
C SER A 148 -21.41 -11.58 -3.93
N PRO A 149 -22.18 -12.19 -4.86
CA PRO A 149 -21.65 -13.21 -5.78
C PRO A 149 -20.41 -12.75 -6.54
N PHE A 150 -20.42 -11.52 -7.07
CA PHE A 150 -19.31 -10.98 -7.87
C PHE A 150 -18.05 -10.71 -7.05
N HIS A 151 -18.18 -10.15 -5.85
CA HIS A 151 -17.02 -9.81 -5.02
C HIS A 151 -16.50 -11.01 -4.21
N ARG A 152 -17.30 -12.07 -4.06
CA ARG A 152 -16.85 -13.33 -3.43
C ARG A 152 -15.70 -13.96 -4.20
N GLU A 153 -15.71 -13.84 -5.51
CA GLU A 153 -14.70 -14.43 -6.41
C GLU A 153 -13.39 -13.63 -6.50
N LEU A 154 -13.32 -12.45 -5.85
CA LEU A 154 -12.08 -11.70 -5.79
C LEU A 154 -10.98 -12.51 -5.08
N LYS A 155 -9.81 -12.56 -5.70
CA LYS A 155 -8.63 -13.27 -5.19
C LYS A 155 -7.97 -12.46 -4.06
N MET A 156 -8.71 -12.26 -2.98
CA MET A 156 -8.24 -11.65 -1.74
C MET A 156 -8.41 -12.65 -0.60
N SER A 157 -7.35 -12.86 0.16
CA SER A 157 -7.40 -13.63 1.40
C SER A 157 -8.33 -12.98 2.43
N PRO A 158 -8.78 -13.72 3.46
CA PRO A 158 -9.56 -13.12 4.55
C PRO A 158 -8.85 -11.94 5.23
N GLN A 159 -7.54 -12.01 5.37
CA GLN A 159 -6.71 -10.94 5.93
C GLN A 159 -6.70 -9.69 5.03
N GLU A 160 -6.53 -9.85 3.73
CA GLU A 160 -6.59 -8.74 2.76
C GLU A 160 -7.97 -8.09 2.69
N ARG A 161 -9.06 -8.88 2.81
CA ARG A 161 -10.42 -8.36 2.88
C ARG A 161 -10.65 -7.53 4.15
N GLU A 162 -10.06 -7.94 5.27
CA GLU A 162 -10.10 -7.18 6.52
C GLU A 162 -9.29 -5.88 6.40
N GLU A 163 -8.10 -5.94 5.84
CA GLU A 163 -7.25 -4.76 5.58
C GLU A 163 -7.97 -3.75 4.67
N PHE A 164 -8.52 -4.22 3.55
CA PHE A 164 -9.33 -3.39 2.66
C PHE A 164 -10.50 -2.72 3.39
N ALA A 165 -11.26 -3.50 4.20
CA ALA A 165 -12.43 -2.97 4.88
C ALA A 165 -12.09 -1.89 5.91
N ARG A 166 -11.01 -2.08 6.66
CA ARG A 166 -10.55 -1.11 7.66
C ARG A 166 -9.99 0.16 7.01
N TYR A 167 -9.14 0.01 6.00
CA TYR A 167 -8.64 1.14 5.23
C TYR A 167 -9.77 1.97 4.65
N SER A 168 -10.74 1.32 3.99
CA SER A 168 -11.85 2.00 3.35
C SER A 168 -12.75 2.75 4.35
N ALA A 169 -12.99 2.16 5.52
CA ALA A 169 -13.79 2.80 6.57
C ALA A 169 -13.12 4.05 7.16
N LEU A 170 -11.78 4.07 7.22
CA LEU A 170 -11.01 5.20 7.75
C LEU A 170 -10.81 6.31 6.72
N ASN A 171 -10.68 5.95 5.44
CA ASN A 171 -10.20 6.85 4.40
C ASN A 171 -11.28 7.31 3.41
N MET A 172 -12.44 6.63 3.35
CA MET A 172 -13.54 7.00 2.46
C MET A 172 -14.69 7.66 3.22
N PRO A 173 -15.48 8.55 2.62
CA PRO A 173 -15.33 9.03 1.25
C PRO A 173 -14.20 10.04 1.06
N MET A 174 -13.65 10.09 -0.14
CA MET A 174 -12.80 11.20 -0.58
C MET A 174 -13.68 12.37 -1.03
N LYS A 175 -13.10 13.58 -1.05
CA LYS A 175 -13.72 14.71 -1.72
C LYS A 175 -13.63 14.54 -3.22
N ILE A 176 -14.66 14.96 -3.94
CA ILE A 176 -14.71 14.82 -5.40
C ILE A 176 -13.53 15.53 -6.08
N GLU A 177 -13.20 16.72 -5.58
CA GLU A 177 -12.10 17.54 -6.09
C GLU A 177 -10.71 16.88 -5.96
N ASP A 178 -10.54 15.98 -4.98
CA ASP A 178 -9.27 15.26 -4.75
C ASP A 178 -9.08 14.06 -5.71
N VAL A 179 -10.13 13.66 -6.44
CA VAL A 179 -10.05 12.59 -7.43
C VAL A 179 -9.71 13.18 -8.79
N PRO A 180 -8.76 12.62 -9.55
CA PRO A 180 -8.45 13.07 -10.91
C PRO A 180 -9.70 13.11 -11.81
N PRO A 181 -9.88 14.16 -12.63
CA PRO A 181 -11.10 14.33 -13.45
C PRO A 181 -11.42 13.15 -14.37
N ASP A 182 -10.39 12.52 -14.92
CA ASP A 182 -10.45 11.35 -15.80
C ASP A 182 -10.89 10.06 -15.09
N LEU A 183 -10.89 10.04 -13.75
CA LEU A 183 -11.36 8.92 -12.93
C LEU A 183 -12.73 9.14 -12.29
N ARG A 184 -13.44 10.25 -12.59
CA ARG A 184 -14.73 10.64 -11.97
C ARG A 184 -15.96 10.09 -12.67
N PHE A 185 -15.95 8.89 -13.20
CA PHE A 185 -17.09 8.28 -13.90
C PHE A 185 -17.29 6.81 -13.55
#